data_4a3485b34e453f952acdb544e005f2ec
#
_entry.id   4a3485b34e453f952acdb544e005f2ec
#
_cell.length_a   1.000
_cell.length_b   1.000
_cell.length_c   1.000
_cell.angle_alpha   90.00
_cell.angle_beta   90.00
_cell.angle_gamma   90.00
#
_symmetry.space_group_name_H-M   'P 1'
#
loop_
_entity.id
_entity.type
_entity.pdbx_description
1 polymer ?
#
loop_
_entity_poly.entity_id
_entity_poly.type
_entity_poly.pdbx_seq_one_letter_code
_entity_poly.pdbx_strand_id
1 'polypeptide(L)'
;MQIYSKDNILVETKSDDSPVTNADKIADTIIYQGLKKAFPNTTIVTEEKSQSHFTKTNTFILVDPLDGTKEFIKKTGEFTVNIAYIDNGIPTHGIVYAPAIQRLFRTDHTGKSFEAIKSPTNTGQYDDKPLLVSSSDKDALTVIASKSHNNAETDAYIAKYNVSKIKNAGSSLKFCLIANGEADFYPRLGRTMEWDTAAGHAILLGAGGYVTNLSTQKALNYGKPGFENPFFMAHSSNQIIKT
;
A
#
# COMPACT_ATOMS: atom_id res chain seq x y z
N MET A 1 -5.51 9.74 14.71
CA MET A 1 -4.98 11.13 14.74
C MET A 1 -4.72 11.66 16.14
N GLN A 2 -5.51 11.35 17.17
CA GLN A 2 -5.29 11.82 18.57
C GLN A 2 -3.89 11.49 19.11
N ILE A 3 -3.31 10.33 18.77
CA ILE A 3 -1.94 9.96 19.17
C ILE A 3 -0.92 10.70 18.32
N TYR A 4 -1.18 10.87 17.02
CA TYR A 4 -0.30 11.57 16.10
C TYR A 4 -0.08 13.04 16.48
N SER A 5 -1.08 13.70 17.08
CA SER A 5 -0.97 15.09 17.53
C SER A 5 -0.18 15.28 18.83
N LYS A 6 0.17 14.20 19.55
CA LYS A 6 0.94 14.27 20.80
C LYS A 6 2.43 14.49 20.52
N ASP A 7 3.13 15.20 21.41
CA ASP A 7 4.58 15.41 21.29
C ASP A 7 5.39 14.16 21.66
N ASN A 8 4.90 13.37 22.59
CA ASN A 8 5.54 12.12 23.03
C ASN A 8 4.73 10.92 22.57
N ILE A 9 5.23 10.20 21.57
CA ILE A 9 4.70 8.94 21.08
C ILE A 9 5.49 7.83 21.77
N LEU A 10 4.79 6.90 22.43
CA LEU A 10 5.43 5.70 22.98
C LEU A 10 5.79 4.76 21.82
N VAL A 11 7.07 4.46 21.70
CA VAL A 11 7.65 3.60 20.67
C VAL A 11 8.24 2.36 21.34
N GLU A 12 7.86 1.19 20.85
CA GLU A 12 8.46 -0.09 21.19
C GLU A 12 9.18 -0.64 19.95
N THR A 13 10.11 -1.56 20.12
CA THR A 13 10.80 -2.24 19.02
C THR A 13 10.28 -3.66 18.91
N LYS A 14 9.85 -4.07 17.73
CA LYS A 14 9.46 -5.47 17.43
C LYS A 14 10.69 -6.37 17.36
N SER A 15 10.48 -7.68 17.31
CA SER A 15 11.56 -8.68 17.21
C SER A 15 12.38 -8.61 15.93
N ASP A 16 11.88 -7.93 14.90
CA ASP A 16 12.55 -7.68 13.62
C ASP A 16 13.17 -6.27 13.52
N ASP A 17 13.39 -5.61 14.67
CA ASP A 17 13.93 -4.26 14.82
C ASP A 17 13.06 -3.13 14.22
N SER A 18 11.84 -3.43 13.77
CA SER A 18 10.89 -2.41 13.32
C SER A 18 10.22 -1.70 14.50
N PRO A 19 9.94 -0.39 14.41
CA PRO A 19 9.23 0.33 15.45
C PRO A 19 7.75 -0.03 15.42
N VAL A 20 7.11 -0.07 16.59
CA VAL A 20 5.66 -0.11 16.76
C VAL A 20 5.26 0.91 17.83
N THR A 21 4.14 1.55 17.63
CA THR A 21 3.59 2.50 18.59
C THR A 21 2.26 2.01 19.18
N ASN A 22 1.81 2.67 20.22
CA ASN A 22 0.46 2.41 20.73
C ASN A 22 -0.64 2.79 19.72
N ALA A 23 -0.33 3.61 18.71
CA ALA A 23 -1.27 3.92 17.63
C ALA A 23 -1.52 2.70 16.75
N ASP A 24 -0.48 1.92 16.40
CA ASP A 24 -0.57 0.68 15.62
C ASP A 24 -1.51 -0.32 16.32
N LYS A 25 -1.27 -0.56 17.61
CA LYS A 25 -2.04 -1.51 18.44
C LYS A 25 -3.51 -1.11 18.61
N ILE A 26 -3.78 0.18 18.80
CA ILE A 26 -5.16 0.70 18.96
C ILE A 26 -5.88 0.68 17.61
N ALA A 27 -5.22 1.10 16.53
CA ALA A 27 -5.78 1.05 15.18
C ALA A 27 -6.12 -0.39 14.79
N ASP A 28 -5.18 -1.33 15.01
CA ASP A 28 -5.42 -2.76 14.77
C ASP A 28 -6.67 -3.27 15.50
N THR A 29 -6.80 -2.94 16.79
CA THR A 29 -7.94 -3.38 17.60
C THR A 29 -9.26 -2.89 17.03
N ILE A 30 -9.34 -1.60 16.69
CA ILE A 30 -10.55 -0.96 16.14
C ILE A 30 -10.91 -1.58 14.78
N ILE A 31 -9.93 -1.69 13.88
CA ILE A 31 -10.14 -2.22 12.53
C ILE A 31 -10.54 -3.69 12.60
N TYR A 32 -9.81 -4.50 13.37
CA TYR A 32 -10.09 -5.92 13.52
C TYR A 32 -11.51 -6.17 14.05
N GLN A 33 -11.93 -5.46 15.11
CA GLN A 33 -13.27 -5.61 15.69
C GLN A 33 -14.36 -5.19 14.69
N GLY A 34 -14.15 -4.08 13.97
CA GLY A 34 -15.08 -3.60 12.95
C GLY A 34 -15.24 -4.60 11.80
N LEU A 35 -14.12 -5.10 11.28
CA LEU A 35 -14.11 -6.09 10.21
C LEU A 35 -14.72 -7.43 10.66
N LYS A 36 -14.40 -7.90 11.88
CA LYS A 36 -14.97 -9.15 12.41
C LYS A 36 -16.45 -9.08 12.60
N LYS A 37 -17.00 -7.92 12.97
CA LYS A 37 -18.45 -7.68 13.07
C LYS A 37 -19.10 -7.66 11.68
N ALA A 38 -18.48 -7.01 10.70
CA ALA A 38 -19.03 -6.88 9.35
C ALA A 38 -18.90 -8.19 8.53
N PHE A 39 -17.80 -8.94 8.75
CA PHE A 39 -17.44 -10.15 8.00
C PHE A 39 -17.13 -11.31 8.96
N PRO A 40 -18.13 -11.85 9.71
CA PRO A 40 -17.91 -12.81 10.80
C PRO A 40 -17.27 -14.11 10.35
N ASN A 41 -17.49 -14.52 9.12
CA ASN A 41 -17.00 -15.79 8.55
C ASN A 41 -15.71 -15.62 7.72
N THR A 42 -15.21 -14.39 7.54
CA THR A 42 -13.99 -14.15 6.77
C THR A 42 -12.78 -14.17 7.69
N THR A 43 -11.73 -14.82 7.24
CA THR A 43 -10.43 -14.78 7.91
C THR A 43 -9.85 -13.38 7.81
N ILE A 44 -9.30 -12.87 8.90
CA ILE A 44 -8.64 -11.57 8.97
C ILE A 44 -7.20 -11.79 9.43
N VAL A 45 -6.25 -11.36 8.61
CA VAL A 45 -4.82 -11.35 8.90
C VAL A 45 -4.40 -9.90 9.09
N THR A 46 -3.73 -9.61 10.20
CA THR A 46 -3.23 -8.25 10.49
C THR A 46 -1.75 -8.29 10.87
N GLU A 47 -1.01 -7.24 10.56
CA GLU A 47 0.39 -7.11 10.93
C GLU A 47 0.61 -7.30 12.43
N GLU A 48 -0.24 -6.70 13.28
CA GLU A 48 -0.05 -6.65 14.73
C GLU A 48 -0.51 -7.91 15.48
N LYS A 49 -1.16 -8.86 14.79
CA LYS A 49 -1.62 -10.13 15.38
C LYS A 49 -0.86 -11.31 14.79
N SER A 50 0.33 -11.59 15.30
CA SER A 50 1.20 -12.69 14.83
C SER A 50 0.50 -14.06 14.77
N GLN A 51 -0.49 -14.33 15.62
CA GLN A 51 -1.29 -15.56 15.57
C GLN A 51 -2.09 -15.69 14.26
N SER A 52 -2.49 -14.57 13.64
CA SER A 52 -3.18 -14.57 12.35
C SER A 52 -2.28 -15.01 11.19
N HIS A 53 -0.96 -14.90 11.33
CA HIS A 53 0.02 -15.25 10.31
C HIS A 53 0.15 -16.77 10.06
N PHE A 54 -0.40 -17.60 10.93
CA PHE A 54 -0.41 -19.06 10.76
C PHE A 54 -1.61 -19.56 9.96
N THR A 55 -2.48 -18.67 9.51
CA THR A 55 -3.68 -19.02 8.76
C THR A 55 -3.33 -19.50 7.36
N LYS A 56 -3.87 -20.67 6.97
CA LYS A 56 -3.73 -21.23 5.63
C LYS A 56 -5.04 -21.07 4.87
N THR A 57 -5.18 -19.94 4.18
CA THR A 57 -6.32 -19.68 3.29
C THR A 57 -5.89 -18.81 2.13
N ASN A 58 -6.48 -19.00 0.98
CA ASN A 58 -6.26 -18.18 -0.20
C ASN A 58 -7.25 -17.01 -0.30
N THR A 59 -8.26 -16.98 0.59
CA THR A 59 -9.29 -15.92 0.60
C THR A 59 -9.38 -15.35 2.02
N PHE A 60 -9.02 -14.09 2.19
CA PHE A 60 -8.91 -13.43 3.50
C PHE A 60 -8.88 -11.91 3.36
N ILE A 61 -9.12 -11.22 4.48
CA ILE A 61 -8.87 -9.78 4.59
C ILE A 61 -7.46 -9.61 5.18
N LEU A 62 -6.66 -8.76 4.56
CA LEU A 62 -5.30 -8.43 4.97
C LEU A 62 -5.23 -6.96 5.40
N VAL A 63 -4.66 -6.71 6.58
CA VAL A 63 -4.65 -5.38 7.21
C VAL A 63 -3.25 -4.99 7.65
N ASP A 64 -2.86 -3.79 7.27
CA ASP A 64 -1.83 -3.02 7.95
C ASP A 64 -2.49 -1.82 8.62
N PRO A 65 -2.56 -1.79 9.96
CA PRO A 65 -3.24 -0.72 10.68
C PRO A 65 -2.50 0.62 10.63
N LEU A 66 -1.17 0.59 10.40
CA LEU A 66 -0.34 1.78 10.28
C LEU A 66 0.95 1.49 9.50
N ASP A 67 0.87 1.46 8.18
CA ASP A 67 2.05 1.40 7.31
C ASP A 67 2.80 2.73 7.34
N GLY A 68 4.10 2.65 7.57
CA GLY A 68 4.96 3.83 7.71
C GLY A 68 5.06 4.34 9.15
N THR A 69 5.29 3.45 10.11
CA THR A 69 5.49 3.82 11.52
C THR A 69 6.66 4.81 11.70
N LYS A 70 7.70 4.72 10.87
CA LYS A 70 8.80 5.71 10.87
C LYS A 70 8.34 7.09 10.45
N GLU A 71 7.50 7.19 9.43
CA GLU A 71 6.87 8.41 8.93
C GLU A 71 5.90 9.00 9.96
N PHE A 72 5.17 8.12 10.65
CA PHE A 72 4.28 8.50 11.77
C PHE A 72 5.08 9.13 12.91
N ILE A 73 6.16 8.48 13.38
CA ILE A 73 7.00 8.97 14.47
C ILE A 73 7.67 10.29 14.09
N LYS A 74 8.19 10.41 12.85
CA LYS A 74 8.82 11.62 12.33
C LYS A 74 7.85 12.74 11.95
N LYS A 75 6.54 12.49 12.08
CA LYS A 75 5.46 13.44 11.73
C LYS A 75 5.54 13.97 10.28
N THR A 76 5.98 13.14 9.33
CA THR A 76 6.04 13.52 7.91
C THR A 76 4.69 13.50 7.23
N GLY A 77 3.69 12.84 7.82
CA GLY A 77 2.32 12.75 7.30
C GLY A 77 2.10 11.66 6.27
N GLU A 78 3.12 10.92 5.87
CA GLU A 78 3.02 9.92 4.78
C GLU A 78 2.88 8.49 5.31
N PHE A 79 2.04 8.27 6.30
CA PHE A 79 1.64 6.95 6.78
C PHE A 79 0.22 6.63 6.34
N THR A 80 -0.08 5.34 6.19
CA THR A 80 -1.37 4.88 5.68
C THR A 80 -1.98 3.78 6.53
N VAL A 81 -3.31 3.65 6.47
CA VAL A 81 -4.07 2.48 6.90
C VAL A 81 -4.41 1.69 5.65
N ASN A 82 -4.07 0.40 5.63
CA ASN A 82 -4.25 -0.46 4.47
C ASN A 82 -5.18 -1.62 4.81
N ILE A 83 -6.21 -1.81 4.00
CA ILE A 83 -7.14 -2.95 4.12
C ILE A 83 -7.32 -3.52 2.72
N ALA A 84 -7.08 -4.82 2.54
CA ALA A 84 -7.26 -5.51 1.27
C ALA A 84 -8.12 -6.75 1.44
N TYR A 85 -8.96 -7.06 0.45
CA TYR A 85 -9.60 -8.36 0.32
C TYR A 85 -8.86 -9.17 -0.74
N ILE A 86 -8.38 -10.32 -0.32
CA ILE A 86 -7.65 -11.27 -1.16
C ILE A 86 -8.61 -12.40 -1.53
N ASP A 87 -8.76 -12.66 -2.81
CA ASP A 87 -9.51 -13.79 -3.32
C ASP A 87 -8.61 -14.68 -4.20
N ASN A 88 -8.41 -15.92 -3.75
CA ASN A 88 -7.53 -16.88 -4.42
C ASN A 88 -6.13 -16.34 -4.71
N GLY A 89 -5.56 -15.60 -3.74
CA GLY A 89 -4.23 -15.00 -3.83
C GLY A 89 -4.15 -13.71 -4.66
N ILE A 90 -5.28 -13.19 -5.14
CA ILE A 90 -5.37 -11.95 -5.91
C ILE A 90 -6.01 -10.85 -5.05
N PRO A 91 -5.44 -9.67 -4.94
CA PRO A 91 -6.05 -8.55 -4.22
C PRO A 91 -7.13 -7.92 -5.12
N THR A 92 -8.39 -8.19 -4.82
CA THR A 92 -9.52 -7.73 -5.63
C THR A 92 -10.11 -6.41 -5.15
N HIS A 93 -10.05 -6.15 -3.84
CA HIS A 93 -10.53 -4.90 -3.26
C HIS A 93 -9.50 -4.33 -2.29
N GLY A 94 -9.40 -3.00 -2.27
CA GLY A 94 -8.44 -2.29 -1.43
C GLY A 94 -8.95 -0.95 -0.92
N ILE A 95 -8.49 -0.60 0.27
CA ILE A 95 -8.62 0.73 0.87
C ILE A 95 -7.23 1.13 1.34
N VAL A 96 -6.77 2.30 0.90
CA VAL A 96 -5.59 2.99 1.42
C VAL A 96 -6.01 4.37 1.89
N TYR A 97 -5.88 4.62 3.17
CA TYR A 97 -6.19 5.92 3.76
C TYR A 97 -4.95 6.56 4.36
N ALA A 98 -4.60 7.76 3.90
CA ALA A 98 -3.53 8.59 4.45
C ALA A 98 -4.14 9.70 5.33
N PRO A 99 -4.32 9.47 6.64
CA PRO A 99 -5.15 10.33 7.48
C PRO A 99 -4.56 11.71 7.72
N ALA A 100 -3.24 11.86 7.73
CA ALA A 100 -2.58 13.14 7.97
C ALA A 100 -2.75 14.12 6.79
N ILE A 101 -2.85 13.61 5.57
CA ILE A 101 -3.06 14.40 4.34
C ILE A 101 -4.48 14.26 3.80
N GLN A 102 -5.36 13.55 4.51
CA GLN A 102 -6.78 13.35 4.22
C GLN A 102 -7.06 12.80 2.80
N ARG A 103 -6.20 11.91 2.29
CA ARG A 103 -6.41 11.22 1.01
C ARG A 103 -6.91 9.79 1.28
N LEU A 104 -8.03 9.44 0.67
CA LEU A 104 -8.63 8.10 0.75
C LEU A 104 -8.73 7.52 -0.66
N PHE A 105 -8.11 6.38 -0.86
CA PHE A 105 -8.17 5.61 -2.10
C PHE A 105 -8.89 4.30 -1.84
N ARG A 106 -9.76 3.89 -2.75
CA ARG A 106 -10.53 2.66 -2.60
C ARG A 106 -10.92 2.06 -3.94
N THR A 107 -11.23 0.78 -3.93
CA THR A 107 -11.98 0.13 -5.02
C THR A 107 -13.49 0.17 -4.73
N ASP A 108 -14.30 0.10 -5.75
CA ASP A 108 -15.74 -0.19 -5.64
C ASP A 108 -16.02 -1.71 -5.73
N HIS A 109 -17.28 -2.09 -5.68
CA HIS A 109 -17.72 -3.49 -5.78
C HIS A 109 -17.42 -4.14 -7.14
N THR A 110 -17.06 -3.38 -8.18
CA THR A 110 -16.66 -3.87 -9.50
C THR A 110 -15.14 -4.01 -9.63
N GLY A 111 -14.38 -3.59 -8.60
CA GLY A 111 -12.92 -3.54 -8.61
C GLY A 111 -12.33 -2.29 -9.26
N LYS A 112 -13.13 -1.31 -9.70
CA LYS A 112 -12.64 -0.02 -10.19
C LYS A 112 -12.18 0.86 -9.05
N SER A 113 -11.15 1.66 -9.29
CA SER A 113 -10.49 2.46 -8.28
C SER A 113 -10.85 3.93 -8.33
N PHE A 114 -10.96 4.53 -7.14
CA PHE A 114 -11.34 5.92 -6.93
C PHE A 114 -10.50 6.56 -5.84
N GLU A 115 -10.26 7.87 -5.97
CA GLU A 115 -9.88 8.74 -4.85
C GLU A 115 -11.15 9.41 -4.32
N ALA A 116 -11.47 9.17 -3.04
CA ALA A 116 -12.60 9.81 -2.38
C ALA A 116 -12.19 11.19 -1.90
N ILE A 117 -12.69 12.21 -2.54
CA ILE A 117 -12.43 13.62 -2.24
C ILE A 117 -13.55 14.14 -1.35
N LYS A 118 -13.19 14.79 -0.23
CA LYS A 118 -14.18 15.37 0.66
C LYS A 118 -15.02 16.42 -0.10
N SER A 119 -16.34 16.25 -0.09
CA SER A 119 -17.22 17.16 -0.78
C SER A 119 -17.14 18.57 -0.19
N PRO A 120 -16.92 19.61 -1.00
CA PRO A 120 -16.86 21.00 -0.52
C PRO A 120 -18.22 21.52 -0.06
N THR A 121 -19.32 20.90 -0.49
CA THR A 121 -20.69 21.38 -0.28
C THR A 121 -21.46 20.61 0.77
N ASN A 122 -21.01 19.38 1.13
CA ASN A 122 -21.70 18.51 2.07
C ASN A 122 -20.74 17.89 3.08
N THR A 123 -20.80 18.36 4.33
CA THR A 123 -19.97 17.87 5.43
C THR A 123 -20.26 16.39 5.71
N GLY A 124 -19.27 15.53 5.50
CA GLY A 124 -19.37 14.07 5.73
C GLY A 124 -19.61 13.26 4.46
N GLN A 125 -19.80 13.88 3.31
CA GLN A 125 -19.90 13.21 2.02
C GLN A 125 -18.56 13.30 1.26
N TYR A 126 -18.26 12.26 0.51
CA TYR A 126 -17.10 12.19 -0.38
C TYR A 126 -17.58 12.02 -1.82
N ASP A 127 -16.95 12.75 -2.72
CA ASP A 127 -17.13 12.60 -4.15
C ASP A 127 -16.03 11.69 -4.70
N ASP A 128 -16.40 10.71 -5.49
CA ASP A 128 -15.46 9.74 -6.06
C ASP A 128 -14.86 10.28 -7.37
N LYS A 129 -13.55 10.47 -7.37
CA LYS A 129 -12.77 10.74 -8.58
C LYS A 129 -12.21 9.41 -9.11
N PRO A 130 -12.61 8.94 -10.30
CA PRO A 130 -12.04 7.74 -10.88
C PRO A 130 -10.53 7.85 -11.03
N LEU A 131 -9.81 6.76 -10.74
CA LEU A 131 -8.38 6.65 -10.95
C LEU A 131 -8.10 6.01 -12.30
N LEU A 132 -7.08 6.51 -12.97
CA LEU A 132 -6.54 5.95 -14.20
C LEU A 132 -5.04 6.17 -14.22
N VAL A 133 -4.29 5.11 -14.52
CA VAL A 133 -2.83 5.19 -14.70
C VAL A 133 -2.45 6.10 -15.86
N SER A 134 -1.21 6.61 -15.83
CA SER A 134 -0.67 7.42 -16.93
C SER A 134 -0.49 6.60 -18.22
N SER A 135 -0.50 7.27 -19.34
CA SER A 135 -0.15 6.70 -20.67
C SER A 135 1.36 6.58 -20.88
N SER A 136 2.15 6.58 -19.85
CA SER A 136 3.63 6.45 -19.76
C SER A 136 4.43 6.69 -21.04
N ASP A 137 5.24 7.72 -21.05
CA ASP A 137 6.27 7.94 -22.07
C ASP A 137 7.56 7.22 -21.64
N LYS A 138 7.98 6.19 -22.40
CA LYS A 138 9.19 5.41 -22.07
C LYS A 138 10.48 6.23 -22.06
N ASP A 139 10.50 7.34 -22.75
CA ASP A 139 11.66 8.22 -22.87
C ASP A 139 11.69 9.31 -21.79
N ALA A 140 10.62 9.42 -20.98
CA ALA A 140 10.49 10.46 -19.96
C ALA A 140 9.73 9.98 -18.70
N LEU A 141 10.10 8.82 -18.16
CA LEU A 141 9.39 8.18 -17.03
C LEU A 141 9.51 8.98 -15.72
N THR A 142 8.43 8.97 -14.95
CA THR A 142 8.43 9.41 -13.55
C THR A 142 8.46 8.20 -12.63
N VAL A 143 9.53 8.05 -11.83
CA VAL A 143 9.68 6.99 -10.84
C VAL A 143 9.28 7.47 -9.45
N ILE A 144 8.67 6.59 -8.67
CA ILE A 144 8.55 6.79 -7.22
C ILE A 144 9.64 6.00 -6.51
N ALA A 145 10.43 6.70 -5.69
CA ALA A 145 11.41 6.11 -4.79
C ALA A 145 10.89 6.13 -3.34
N SER A 146 11.29 5.14 -2.55
CA SER A 146 10.97 5.13 -1.11
C SER A 146 11.79 6.20 -0.38
N LYS A 147 11.15 6.96 0.51
CA LYS A 147 11.86 7.92 1.36
C LYS A 147 12.80 7.26 2.38
N SER A 148 12.37 6.15 2.96
CA SER A 148 13.01 5.54 4.13
C SER A 148 13.72 4.22 3.84
N HIS A 149 13.52 3.63 2.65
CA HIS A 149 14.00 2.28 2.32
C HIS A 149 14.62 2.19 0.93
N ASN A 150 15.28 3.24 0.47
CA ASN A 150 16.05 3.19 -0.77
C ASN A 150 17.38 2.48 -0.51
N ASN A 151 17.86 1.71 -1.50
CA ASN A 151 19.13 1.01 -1.43
C ASN A 151 19.83 1.05 -2.80
N ALA A 152 21.11 0.70 -2.83
CA ALA A 152 21.92 0.72 -4.04
C ALA A 152 21.38 -0.18 -5.16
N GLU A 153 20.75 -1.31 -4.81
CA GLU A 153 20.14 -2.22 -5.79
C GLU A 153 18.95 -1.58 -6.49
N THR A 154 18.11 -0.86 -5.73
CA THR A 154 16.98 -0.11 -6.27
C THR A 154 17.45 1.02 -7.17
N ASP A 155 18.50 1.76 -6.76
CA ASP A 155 19.07 2.83 -7.56
C ASP A 155 19.67 2.29 -8.87
N ALA A 156 20.42 1.19 -8.82
CA ALA A 156 20.95 0.52 -9.99
C ALA A 156 19.85 -0.02 -10.94
N TYR A 157 18.72 -0.45 -10.35
CA TYR A 157 17.57 -0.89 -11.13
C TYR A 157 16.90 0.29 -11.85
N ILE A 158 16.69 1.41 -11.15
CA ILE A 158 16.11 2.64 -11.71
C ILE A 158 16.98 3.19 -12.83
N ALA A 159 18.31 3.14 -12.70
CA ALA A 159 19.25 3.62 -13.71
C ALA A 159 19.16 2.89 -15.08
N LYS A 160 18.47 1.76 -15.15
CA LYS A 160 18.19 1.07 -16.43
C LYS A 160 17.09 1.75 -17.26
N TYR A 161 16.38 2.73 -16.70
CA TYR A 161 15.23 3.38 -17.30
C TYR A 161 15.52 4.85 -17.65
N ASN A 162 14.85 5.38 -18.66
CA ASN A 162 14.91 6.81 -19.00
C ASN A 162 14.02 7.61 -18.04
N VAL A 163 14.55 7.91 -16.87
CA VAL A 163 13.81 8.61 -15.82
C VAL A 163 14.01 10.12 -15.97
N SER A 164 12.93 10.84 -16.21
CA SER A 164 12.93 12.31 -16.27
C SER A 164 12.64 12.96 -14.90
N LYS A 165 11.93 12.25 -14.03
CA LYS A 165 11.50 12.76 -12.72
C LYS A 165 11.51 11.69 -11.65
N ILE A 166 12.03 12.04 -10.47
CA ILE A 166 11.96 11.21 -9.27
C ILE A 166 11.02 11.88 -8.28
N LYS A 167 9.99 11.15 -7.85
CA LYS A 167 9.12 11.53 -6.72
C LYS A 167 9.45 10.64 -5.53
N ASN A 168 9.35 11.20 -4.32
CA ASN A 168 9.49 10.42 -3.09
C ASN A 168 8.15 10.36 -2.37
N ALA A 169 7.77 9.17 -1.91
CA ALA A 169 6.59 8.97 -1.10
C ALA A 169 6.82 7.85 -0.06
N GLY A 170 6.13 7.95 1.07
CA GLY A 170 6.08 6.91 2.11
C GLY A 170 4.96 5.89 1.86
N SER A 171 5.00 4.78 2.58
CA SER A 171 3.91 3.80 2.69
C SER A 171 3.31 3.32 1.37
N SER A 172 2.10 2.79 1.43
CA SER A 172 1.29 2.36 0.28
C SER A 172 0.83 3.49 -0.64
N LEU A 173 1.03 4.77 -0.27
CA LEU A 173 0.78 5.92 -1.15
C LEU A 173 1.47 5.80 -2.50
N LYS A 174 2.61 5.12 -2.57
CA LYS A 174 3.37 4.90 -3.81
C LYS A 174 2.53 4.23 -4.89
N PHE A 175 1.71 3.25 -4.54
CA PHE A 175 0.79 2.59 -5.46
C PHE A 175 -0.33 3.51 -5.90
N CYS A 176 -0.88 4.30 -4.96
CA CYS A 176 -1.98 5.23 -5.21
C CYS A 176 -1.56 6.36 -6.16
N LEU A 177 -0.31 6.84 -6.06
CA LEU A 177 0.23 7.87 -6.95
C LEU A 177 0.40 7.35 -8.38
N ILE A 178 0.77 6.08 -8.57
CA ILE A 178 0.78 5.46 -9.90
C ILE A 178 -0.67 5.30 -10.40
N ALA A 179 -1.58 4.81 -9.56
CA ALA A 179 -2.99 4.64 -9.90
C ALA A 179 -3.67 5.95 -10.30
N ASN A 180 -3.23 7.09 -9.75
CA ASN A 180 -3.76 8.42 -10.09
C ASN A 180 -3.01 9.09 -11.27
N GLY A 181 -2.12 8.37 -11.96
CA GLY A 181 -1.37 8.88 -13.10
C GLY A 181 -0.27 9.90 -12.73
N GLU A 182 0.08 10.03 -11.45
CA GLU A 182 1.10 10.97 -10.96
C GLU A 182 2.53 10.45 -11.14
N ALA A 183 2.69 9.15 -11.39
CA ALA A 183 3.96 8.48 -11.66
C ALA A 183 3.76 7.22 -12.50
N ASP A 184 4.84 6.70 -13.05
CA ASP A 184 4.81 5.58 -13.99
C ASP A 184 5.18 4.26 -13.35
N PHE A 185 6.15 4.24 -12.40
CA PHE A 185 6.57 3.01 -11.77
C PHE A 185 7.22 3.22 -10.40
N TYR A 186 7.20 2.14 -9.61
CA TYR A 186 7.83 2.01 -8.30
C TYR A 186 8.49 0.63 -8.19
N PRO A 187 9.82 0.53 -8.30
CA PRO A 187 10.55 -0.70 -8.03
C PRO A 187 10.82 -0.87 -6.54
N ARG A 188 10.73 -2.09 -6.06
CA ARG A 188 11.05 -2.44 -4.67
C ARG A 188 11.99 -3.64 -4.62
N LEU A 189 13.28 -3.36 -4.41
CA LEU A 189 14.34 -4.34 -4.23
C LEU A 189 14.81 -4.35 -2.78
N GLY A 190 13.86 -4.49 -1.86
CA GLY A 190 14.08 -4.58 -0.43
C GLY A 190 12.89 -5.23 0.25
N ARG A 191 13.09 -5.72 1.47
CA ARG A 191 12.08 -6.43 2.25
C ARG A 191 10.80 -5.61 2.39
N THR A 192 9.66 -6.23 2.12
CA THR A 192 8.31 -5.75 2.42
C THR A 192 7.42 -6.93 2.75
N MET A 193 6.35 -6.66 3.48
CA MET A 193 5.34 -7.66 3.80
C MET A 193 4.12 -7.51 2.90
N GLU A 194 3.29 -8.54 2.83
CA GLU A 194 2.08 -8.52 1.99
C GLU A 194 1.09 -7.44 2.40
N TRP A 195 0.96 -7.15 3.70
CA TRP A 195 0.06 -6.12 4.22
C TRP A 195 0.49 -4.69 3.83
N ASP A 196 1.80 -4.45 3.55
CA ASP A 196 2.31 -3.17 3.04
C ASP A 196 1.88 -2.91 1.59
N THR A 197 1.44 -3.94 0.85
CA THR A 197 1.30 -3.85 -0.61
C THR A 197 -0.08 -4.20 -1.13
N ALA A 198 -0.80 -5.10 -0.49
CA ALA A 198 -2.03 -5.70 -1.04
C ALA A 198 -3.13 -4.67 -1.35
N ALA A 199 -3.37 -3.72 -0.45
CA ALA A 199 -4.39 -2.69 -0.65
C ALA A 199 -4.01 -1.75 -1.81
N GLY A 200 -2.76 -1.28 -1.84
CA GLY A 200 -2.23 -0.46 -2.92
C GLY A 200 -2.24 -1.20 -4.27
N HIS A 201 -1.93 -2.50 -4.27
CA HIS A 201 -1.99 -3.35 -5.46
C HIS A 201 -3.41 -3.45 -6.01
N ALA A 202 -4.42 -3.72 -5.16
CA ALA A 202 -5.82 -3.75 -5.59
C ALA A 202 -6.25 -2.42 -6.23
N ILE A 203 -5.87 -1.29 -5.62
CA ILE A 203 -6.15 0.04 -6.14
C ILE A 203 -5.45 0.27 -7.48
N LEU A 204 -4.19 -0.15 -7.62
CA LEU A 204 -3.46 0.01 -8.87
C LEU A 204 -4.04 -0.86 -9.99
N LEU A 205 -4.44 -2.10 -9.70
CA LEU A 205 -5.15 -2.97 -10.66
C LEU A 205 -6.45 -2.33 -11.14
N GLY A 206 -7.27 -1.82 -10.23
CA GLY A 206 -8.55 -1.18 -10.56
C GLY A 206 -8.41 0.13 -11.35
N ALA A 207 -7.21 0.72 -11.38
CA ALA A 207 -6.85 1.87 -12.21
C ALA A 207 -6.18 1.48 -13.54
N GLY A 208 -6.03 0.17 -13.83
CA GLY A 208 -5.42 -0.34 -15.07
C GLY A 208 -3.91 -0.55 -15.03
N GLY A 209 -3.28 -0.46 -13.85
CA GLY A 209 -1.85 -0.75 -13.66
C GLY A 209 -1.56 -2.19 -13.21
N TYR A 210 -0.32 -2.45 -12.84
CA TYR A 210 0.20 -3.80 -12.59
C TYR A 210 1.18 -3.79 -11.42
N VAL A 211 1.31 -4.95 -10.74
CA VAL A 211 2.42 -5.23 -9.82
C VAL A 211 3.05 -6.56 -10.21
N THR A 212 4.31 -6.51 -10.64
CA THR A 212 5.03 -7.65 -11.21
C THR A 212 6.14 -8.10 -10.29
N ASN A 213 6.20 -9.39 -9.97
CA ASN A 213 7.32 -10.04 -9.33
C ASN A 213 8.53 -10.03 -10.28
N LEU A 214 9.64 -9.43 -9.87
CA LEU A 214 10.81 -9.24 -10.75
C LEU A 214 11.56 -10.52 -11.07
N SER A 215 11.46 -11.56 -10.22
CA SER A 215 12.15 -12.84 -10.48
C SER A 215 11.35 -13.75 -11.40
N THR A 216 10.01 -13.72 -11.34
CA THR A 216 9.15 -14.63 -12.14
C THR A 216 8.51 -13.96 -13.33
N GLN A 217 8.55 -12.64 -13.41
CA GLN A 217 7.86 -11.80 -14.41
C GLN A 217 6.32 -12.02 -14.44
N LYS A 218 5.76 -12.56 -13.36
CA LYS A 218 4.32 -12.77 -13.19
C LYS A 218 3.73 -11.76 -12.22
N ALA A 219 2.41 -11.64 -12.19
CA ALA A 219 1.71 -10.83 -11.20
C ALA A 219 2.10 -11.25 -9.76
N LEU A 220 2.21 -10.28 -8.87
CA LEU A 220 2.49 -10.52 -7.45
C LEU A 220 1.27 -11.19 -6.80
N ASN A 221 1.48 -12.31 -6.10
CA ASN A 221 0.44 -13.07 -5.40
C ASN A 221 0.55 -12.91 -3.89
N TYR A 222 -0.55 -13.20 -3.19
CA TYR A 222 -0.73 -13.04 -1.75
C TYR A 222 -1.10 -14.37 -1.07
N GLY A 223 -0.90 -14.43 0.25
CA GLY A 223 -1.09 -15.64 1.05
C GLY A 223 0.12 -16.56 1.07
N LYS A 224 1.32 -16.02 0.83
CA LYS A 224 2.58 -16.77 0.90
C LYS A 224 2.90 -17.16 2.36
N PRO A 225 3.60 -18.28 2.59
CA PRO A 225 4.14 -18.58 3.91
C PRO A 225 4.99 -17.41 4.43
N GLY A 226 4.70 -16.93 5.66
CA GLY A 226 5.41 -15.80 6.27
C GLY A 226 5.02 -14.41 5.74
N PHE A 227 4.14 -14.31 4.74
CA PHE A 227 3.65 -13.04 4.18
C PHE A 227 4.74 -12.09 3.68
N GLU A 228 5.92 -12.57 3.37
CA GLU A 228 7.00 -11.75 2.79
C GLU A 228 6.86 -11.66 1.27
N ASN A 229 7.07 -10.47 0.72
CA ASN A 229 7.06 -10.24 -0.71
C ASN A 229 8.44 -10.51 -1.34
N PRO A 230 8.48 -11.11 -2.54
CA PRO A 230 9.67 -11.04 -3.39
C PRO A 230 9.88 -9.60 -3.87
N PHE A 231 11.02 -9.32 -4.51
CA PHE A 231 11.23 -8.06 -5.21
C PHE A 231 10.20 -7.87 -6.30
N PHE A 232 9.65 -6.67 -6.40
CA PHE A 232 8.58 -6.36 -7.34
C PHE A 232 8.72 -4.98 -7.96
N MET A 233 7.94 -4.74 -9.01
CA MET A 233 7.70 -3.43 -9.59
C MET A 233 6.21 -3.18 -9.73
N ALA A 234 5.71 -2.09 -9.13
CA ALA A 234 4.41 -1.52 -9.44
C ALA A 234 4.56 -0.55 -10.62
N HIS A 235 3.67 -0.63 -11.61
CA HIS A 235 3.81 0.16 -12.84
C HIS A 235 2.48 0.41 -13.55
N SER A 236 2.44 1.49 -14.33
CA SER A 236 1.26 1.92 -15.09
C SER A 236 1.04 1.11 -16.37
N SER A 237 2.10 0.55 -16.97
CA SER A 237 2.02 -0.17 -18.24
C SER A 237 3.02 -1.33 -18.33
N ASN A 238 2.61 -2.47 -18.86
CA ASN A 238 3.50 -3.61 -19.11
C ASN A 238 4.63 -3.29 -20.11
N GLN A 239 4.50 -2.22 -20.85
CA GLN A 239 5.55 -1.78 -21.77
C GLN A 239 6.76 -1.18 -21.06
N ILE A 240 6.67 -0.84 -19.77
CA ILE A 240 7.79 -0.29 -19.00
C ILE A 240 8.77 -1.39 -18.58
N ILE A 241 8.30 -2.61 -18.32
CA ILE A 241 9.17 -3.70 -17.85
C ILE A 241 10.27 -4.01 -18.87
N LYS A 242 11.52 -3.93 -18.42
CA LYS A 242 12.68 -4.42 -19.14
C LYS A 242 12.97 -5.85 -18.68
N THR A 243 12.89 -6.78 -19.60
CA THR A 243 13.30 -8.19 -19.42
C THR A 243 14.81 -8.32 -19.38
#